data_4fb1888ceb2fa10e6dcea1a99e203eee
#
_entry.id   4fb1888ceb2fa10e6dcea1a99e203eee
#
_cell.length_a   1.000
_cell.length_b   1.000
_cell.length_c   1.000
_cell.angle_alpha   90.00
_cell.angle_beta   90.00
_cell.angle_gamma   90.00
#
_symmetry.space_group_name_H-M   'P 1'
#
loop_
_entity.id
_entity.type
_entity.pdbx_description
1 polymer ?
#
loop_
_entity_poly.entity_id
_entity_poly.type
_entity_poly.pdbx_seq_one_letter_code
_entity_poly.pdbx_strand_id
1 'polypeptide(L)'
;VRGRACGFTLIEVLIALAVIALALLALTRTASMQVQDFDALRERTLAGWVAADVLTDTRLATAFPATGHSDGRLQLAGRSWRWTRDVKGTQDAEIRRIDILVFAGESQQPSASLSGFAGTALLP
;
A
#
# COMPACT_ATOMS: atom_id res chain seq x y z
N VAL A 1 12.15 49.29 -48.14
CA VAL A 1 11.32 49.04 -46.95
C VAL A 1 12.27 48.60 -45.86
N ARG A 2 12.60 49.49 -44.91
CA ARG A 2 13.40 49.14 -43.73
C ARG A 2 12.47 48.41 -42.77
N GLY A 3 12.60 47.10 -42.66
CA GLY A 3 11.95 46.29 -41.65
C GLY A 3 12.39 46.78 -40.25
N ARG A 4 11.46 47.21 -39.42
CA ARG A 4 11.68 47.47 -38.00
C ARG A 4 12.03 46.15 -37.34
N ALA A 5 13.30 45.95 -36.96
CA ALA A 5 13.68 44.89 -36.07
C ALA A 5 13.13 45.24 -34.66
N CYS A 6 12.01 44.65 -34.27
CA CYS A 6 11.52 44.72 -32.89
C CYS A 6 12.33 43.71 -32.06
N GLY A 7 13.27 44.22 -31.24
CA GLY A 7 13.95 43.42 -30.20
C GLY A 7 13.07 43.26 -28.96
N PHE A 8 13.29 42.21 -28.20
CA PHE A 8 12.66 42.00 -26.89
C PHE A 8 13.17 43.00 -25.84
N THR A 9 12.28 43.46 -24.98
CA THR A 9 12.66 44.27 -23.82
C THR A 9 13.22 43.38 -22.71
N LEU A 10 14.09 43.95 -21.85
CA LEU A 10 14.64 43.23 -20.68
C LEU A 10 13.53 42.75 -19.74
N ILE A 11 12.49 43.58 -19.54
CA ILE A 11 11.37 43.23 -18.65
C ILE A 11 10.53 42.08 -19.24
N GLU A 12 10.40 42.00 -20.54
CA GLU A 12 9.67 40.92 -21.22
C GLU A 12 10.41 39.57 -21.03
N VAL A 13 11.71 39.56 -21.12
CA VAL A 13 12.56 38.38 -20.84
C VAL A 13 12.44 37.97 -19.36
N LEU A 14 12.46 38.93 -18.44
CA LEU A 14 12.29 38.63 -17.01
C LEU A 14 10.91 38.03 -16.69
N ILE A 15 9.83 38.55 -17.28
CA ILE A 15 8.49 38.00 -17.12
C ILE A 15 8.41 36.59 -17.71
N ALA A 16 8.97 36.38 -18.89
CA ALA A 16 9.00 35.05 -19.53
C ALA A 16 9.76 34.01 -18.67
N LEU A 17 10.90 34.40 -18.10
CA LEU A 17 11.65 33.53 -17.18
C LEU A 17 10.88 33.23 -15.91
N ALA A 18 10.17 34.22 -15.34
CA ALA A 18 9.34 34.02 -14.16
C ALA A 18 8.21 33.03 -14.43
N VAL A 19 7.53 33.15 -15.58
CA VAL A 19 6.47 32.22 -15.98
C VAL A 19 7.00 30.81 -16.17
N ILE A 20 8.15 30.65 -16.83
CA ILE A 20 8.80 29.35 -17.00
C ILE A 20 9.18 28.76 -15.65
N ALA A 21 9.76 29.53 -14.75
CA ALA A 21 10.12 29.07 -13.42
C ALA A 21 8.92 28.57 -12.61
N LEU A 22 7.78 29.29 -12.66
CA LEU A 22 6.55 28.87 -12.01
C LEU A 22 5.96 27.61 -12.64
N ALA A 23 6.02 27.49 -13.96
CA ALA A 23 5.54 26.31 -14.67
C ALA A 23 6.38 25.06 -14.31
N LEU A 24 7.68 25.19 -14.24
CA LEU A 24 8.58 24.11 -13.83
C LEU A 24 8.36 23.70 -12.37
N LEU A 25 8.13 24.66 -11.48
CA LEU A 25 7.83 24.40 -10.08
C LEU A 25 6.51 23.64 -9.91
N ALA A 26 5.48 24.01 -10.66
CA ALA A 26 4.20 23.32 -10.66
C ALA A 26 4.34 21.87 -11.19
N LEU A 27 5.12 21.68 -12.24
CA LEU A 27 5.37 20.36 -12.83
C LEU A 27 6.10 19.43 -11.86
N THR A 28 7.13 19.92 -11.16
CA THR A 28 7.87 19.12 -10.18
C THR A 28 7.00 18.71 -9.00
N ARG A 29 6.10 19.56 -8.53
CA ARG A 29 5.14 19.20 -7.47
C ARG A 29 4.20 18.09 -7.91
N THR A 30 3.66 18.16 -9.10
CA THR A 30 2.76 17.13 -9.64
C THR A 30 3.47 15.78 -9.76
N ALA A 31 4.70 15.77 -10.27
CA ALA A 31 5.49 14.54 -10.38
C ALA A 31 5.77 13.90 -9.02
N SER A 32 6.08 14.70 -8.00
CA SER A 32 6.34 14.20 -6.64
C SER A 32 5.10 13.58 -6.01
N MET A 33 3.92 14.15 -6.20
CA MET A 33 2.65 13.59 -5.72
C MET A 33 2.36 12.23 -6.36
N GLN A 34 2.57 12.09 -7.67
CA GLN A 34 2.35 10.83 -8.37
C GLN A 34 3.26 9.71 -7.85
N VAL A 35 4.52 10.00 -7.57
CA VAL A 35 5.46 9.00 -7.01
C VAL A 35 4.99 8.52 -5.64
N GLN A 36 4.53 9.42 -4.77
CA GLN A 36 4.01 9.05 -3.45
C GLN A 36 2.74 8.19 -3.54
N ASP A 37 1.84 8.50 -4.47
CA ASP A 37 0.62 7.73 -4.69
C ASP A 37 0.95 6.31 -5.20
N PHE A 38 1.93 6.18 -6.08
CA PHE A 38 2.42 4.87 -6.55
C PHE A 38 3.02 4.04 -5.43
N ASP A 39 3.81 4.63 -4.56
CA ASP A 39 4.40 3.93 -3.42
C ASP A 39 3.34 3.45 -2.43
N ALA A 40 2.32 4.26 -2.16
CA ALA A 40 1.21 3.89 -1.30
C ALA A 40 0.36 2.74 -1.89
N LEU A 41 0.07 2.79 -3.19
CA LEU A 41 -0.64 1.71 -3.89
C LEU A 41 0.17 0.42 -3.90
N ARG A 42 1.46 0.49 -4.18
CA ARG A 42 2.36 -0.65 -4.15
C ARG A 42 2.41 -1.28 -2.76
N GLU A 43 2.54 -0.48 -1.72
CA GLU A 43 2.54 -0.95 -0.33
C GLU A 43 1.24 -1.69 0.01
N ARG A 44 0.09 -1.11 -0.31
CA ARG A 44 -1.21 -1.76 -0.08
C ARG A 44 -1.37 -3.07 -0.85
N THR A 45 -0.91 -3.13 -2.08
CA THR A 45 -0.97 -4.33 -2.91
C THR A 45 -0.10 -5.44 -2.32
N LEU A 46 1.14 -5.13 -1.96
CA LEU A 46 2.05 -6.10 -1.35
C LEU A 46 1.54 -6.57 0.02
N ALA A 47 1.04 -5.64 0.84
CA ALA A 47 0.43 -5.98 2.13
C ALA A 47 -0.80 -6.88 1.96
N GLY A 48 -1.61 -6.65 0.93
CA GLY A 48 -2.74 -7.52 0.58
C GLY A 48 -2.30 -8.95 0.22
N TRP A 49 -1.20 -9.10 -0.50
CA TRP A 49 -0.64 -10.43 -0.80
C TRP A 49 -0.12 -11.13 0.46
N VAL A 50 0.55 -10.40 1.34
CA VAL A 50 0.97 -10.94 2.65
C VAL A 50 -0.23 -11.42 3.46
N ALA A 51 -1.30 -10.63 3.51
CA ALA A 51 -2.52 -11.01 4.23
C ALA A 51 -3.18 -12.27 3.63
N ALA A 52 -3.24 -12.36 2.30
CA ALA A 52 -3.77 -13.52 1.61
C ALA A 52 -2.92 -14.79 1.85
N ASP A 53 -1.61 -14.64 1.88
CA ASP A 53 -0.67 -15.72 2.16
C ASP A 53 -0.86 -16.26 3.59
N VAL A 54 -0.89 -15.39 4.60
CA VAL A 54 -1.15 -15.76 6.00
C VAL A 54 -2.52 -16.42 6.18
N LEU A 55 -3.56 -15.93 5.49
CA LEU A 55 -4.88 -16.54 5.52
C LEU A 55 -4.86 -17.95 4.91
N THR A 56 -4.20 -18.09 3.77
CA THR A 56 -4.08 -19.37 3.06
C THR A 56 -3.32 -20.39 3.91
N ASP A 57 -2.20 -20.02 4.48
CA ASP A 57 -1.44 -20.88 5.39
C ASP A 57 -2.27 -21.33 6.60
N THR A 58 -3.08 -20.40 7.15
CA THR A 58 -3.98 -20.71 8.27
C THR A 58 -5.05 -21.72 7.87
N ARG A 59 -5.59 -21.61 6.66
CA ARG A 59 -6.64 -22.49 6.13
C ARG A 59 -6.12 -23.85 5.69
N LEU A 60 -4.87 -23.91 5.23
CA LEU A 60 -4.22 -25.14 4.78
C LEU A 60 -3.52 -25.88 5.92
N ALA A 61 -3.45 -25.31 7.12
CA ALA A 61 -2.91 -25.99 8.28
C ALA A 61 -3.69 -27.28 8.56
N THR A 62 -2.96 -28.35 8.90
CA THR A 62 -3.54 -29.69 9.14
C THR A 62 -4.54 -29.70 10.30
N ALA A 63 -4.38 -28.79 11.27
CA ALA A 63 -5.27 -28.66 12.40
C ALA A 63 -6.26 -27.52 12.21
N PHE A 64 -7.50 -27.72 12.67
CA PHE A 64 -8.50 -26.66 12.72
C PHE A 64 -7.99 -25.50 13.58
N PRO A 65 -8.07 -24.24 13.12
CA PRO A 65 -7.46 -23.12 13.81
C PRO A 65 -8.03 -22.93 15.21
N ALA A 66 -7.17 -22.94 16.22
CA ALA A 66 -7.55 -22.60 17.58
C ALA A 66 -7.83 -21.10 17.69
N THR A 67 -8.80 -20.72 18.53
CA THR A 67 -9.05 -19.31 18.84
C THR A 67 -7.86 -18.70 19.58
N GLY A 68 -7.53 -17.47 19.23
CA GLY A 68 -6.44 -16.73 19.88
C GLY A 68 -5.78 -15.74 18.96
N HIS A 69 -4.80 -15.04 19.50
CA HIS A 69 -3.98 -14.07 18.80
C HIS A 69 -2.60 -14.65 18.47
N SER A 70 -2.10 -14.34 17.31
CA SER A 70 -0.73 -14.64 16.90
C SER A 70 -0.19 -13.56 15.99
N ASP A 71 1.11 -13.44 15.94
CA ASP A 71 1.81 -12.48 15.10
C ASP A 71 3.06 -13.11 14.48
N GLY A 72 3.58 -12.48 13.47
CA GLY A 72 4.78 -12.92 12.81
C GLY A 72 5.36 -11.86 11.89
N ARG A 73 6.49 -12.22 11.28
CA ARG A 73 7.17 -11.39 10.29
C ARG A 73 7.51 -12.21 9.07
N LEU A 74 7.51 -11.57 7.91
CA LEU A 74 7.99 -12.17 6.67
C LEU A 74 8.66 -11.12 5.78
N GLN A 75 9.44 -11.60 4.82
CA GLN A 75 10.08 -10.78 3.81
C GLN A 75 9.37 -10.97 2.47
N LEU A 76 8.95 -9.87 1.84
CA LEU A 76 8.35 -9.88 0.51
C LEU A 76 8.78 -8.63 -0.25
N ALA A 77 9.21 -8.81 -1.49
CA ALA A 77 9.65 -7.72 -2.39
C ALA A 77 10.73 -6.82 -1.77
N GLY A 78 11.68 -7.41 -1.02
CA GLY A 78 12.78 -6.69 -0.37
C GLY A 78 12.37 -5.86 0.84
N ARG A 79 11.16 -6.05 1.36
CA ARG A 79 10.64 -5.38 2.55
C ARG A 79 10.28 -6.37 3.64
N SER A 80 10.43 -5.94 4.89
CA SER A 80 9.94 -6.67 6.07
C SER A 80 8.48 -6.29 6.33
N TRP A 81 7.65 -7.30 6.53
CA TRP A 81 6.25 -7.15 6.85
C TRP A 81 5.96 -7.81 8.20
N ARG A 82 5.22 -7.12 9.04
CA ARG A 82 4.71 -7.64 10.29
C ARG A 82 3.22 -7.90 10.12
N TRP A 83 2.74 -9.04 10.58
CA TRP A 83 1.32 -9.36 10.55
C TRP A 83 0.83 -9.79 11.92
N THR A 84 -0.44 -9.55 12.16
CA THR A 84 -1.17 -10.07 13.30
C THR A 84 -2.38 -10.86 12.82
N ARG A 85 -2.73 -11.90 13.51
CA ARG A 85 -3.84 -12.79 13.20
C ARG A 85 -4.65 -13.05 14.45
N ASP A 86 -5.94 -12.72 14.40
CA ASP A 86 -6.91 -13.04 15.44
C ASP A 86 -7.88 -14.09 14.92
N VAL A 87 -7.92 -15.25 15.56
CA VAL A 87 -8.87 -16.32 15.27
C VAL A 87 -9.98 -16.28 16.32
N LYS A 88 -11.21 -16.12 15.88
CA LYS A 88 -12.40 -15.98 16.71
C LYS A 88 -13.39 -17.10 16.40
N GLY A 89 -14.09 -17.57 17.44
CA GLY A 89 -15.25 -18.44 17.27
C GLY A 89 -16.39 -17.69 16.57
N THR A 90 -17.25 -18.43 15.90
CA THR A 90 -18.53 -17.94 15.36
C THR A 90 -19.68 -18.62 16.10
N GLN A 91 -20.93 -18.33 15.70
CA GLN A 91 -22.10 -19.05 16.22
C GLN A 91 -22.08 -20.54 15.84
N ASP A 92 -21.38 -20.88 14.75
CA ASP A 92 -21.13 -22.24 14.33
C ASP A 92 -19.76 -22.70 14.87
N ALA A 93 -19.75 -23.77 15.65
CA ALA A 93 -18.53 -24.32 16.23
C ALA A 93 -17.53 -24.86 15.18
N GLU A 94 -18.02 -25.20 13.99
CA GLU A 94 -17.22 -25.70 12.88
C GLU A 94 -16.63 -24.60 12.00
N ILE A 95 -16.93 -23.32 12.29
CA ILE A 95 -16.45 -22.17 11.54
C ILE A 95 -15.64 -21.26 12.47
N ARG A 96 -14.46 -20.84 12.01
CA ARG A 96 -13.64 -19.79 12.64
C ARG A 96 -13.55 -18.58 11.74
N ARG A 97 -13.69 -17.40 12.33
CA ARG A 97 -13.37 -16.15 11.69
C ARG A 97 -11.90 -15.82 11.94
N ILE A 98 -11.21 -15.42 10.91
CA ILE A 98 -9.80 -15.07 10.94
C ILE A 98 -9.67 -13.62 10.48
N ASP A 99 -9.21 -12.75 11.36
CA ASP A 99 -8.94 -11.35 11.05
C ASP A 99 -7.41 -11.15 11.00
N ILE A 100 -6.91 -10.62 9.90
CA ILE A 100 -5.47 -10.41 9.65
C ILE A 100 -5.22 -8.93 9.40
N LEU A 101 -4.22 -8.37 10.08
CA LEU A 101 -3.67 -7.04 9.84
C LEU A 101 -2.22 -7.18 9.41
N VAL A 102 -1.82 -6.41 8.40
CA VAL A 102 -0.45 -6.39 7.89
C VAL A 102 0.11 -4.99 7.99
N PHE A 103 1.32 -4.87 8.48
CA PHE A 103 2.04 -3.63 8.73
C PHE A 103 3.35 -3.62 7.97
N ALA A 104 3.68 -2.49 7.34
CA ALA A 104 4.97 -2.30 6.71
C ALA A 104 6.04 -1.96 7.77
N GLY A 105 7.06 -2.80 7.91
CA GLY A 105 8.15 -2.58 8.86
C GLY A 105 7.65 -2.38 10.30
N GLU A 106 8.03 -1.27 10.90
CA GLU A 106 7.66 -0.90 12.27
C GLU A 106 6.47 0.08 12.33
N SER A 107 5.73 0.27 11.23
CA SER A 107 4.54 1.13 11.18
C SER A 107 3.50 0.69 12.21
N GLN A 108 2.86 1.66 12.86
CA GLN A 108 1.76 1.42 13.80
C GLN A 108 0.39 1.35 13.10
N GLN A 109 0.32 1.83 11.85
CA GLN A 109 -0.89 1.76 11.05
C GLN A 109 -0.83 0.56 10.11
N PRO A 110 -1.92 -0.22 10.00
CA PRO A 110 -1.96 -1.35 9.08
C PRO A 110 -1.99 -0.86 7.63
N SER A 111 -1.16 -1.49 6.79
CA SER A 111 -1.14 -1.24 5.35
C SER A 111 -2.22 -2.05 4.62
N ALA A 112 -2.68 -3.16 5.21
CA ALA A 112 -3.80 -3.96 4.73
C ALA A 112 -4.50 -4.70 5.87
N SER A 113 -5.77 -5.00 5.66
CA SER A 113 -6.56 -5.87 6.52
C SER A 113 -7.33 -6.87 5.67
N LEU A 114 -7.45 -8.10 6.16
CA LEU A 114 -8.19 -9.16 5.50
C LEU A 114 -8.94 -9.98 6.54
N SER A 115 -10.22 -10.23 6.30
CA SER A 115 -11.01 -11.16 7.10
C SER A 115 -11.41 -12.37 6.25
N GLY A 116 -11.30 -13.54 6.83
CA GLY A 116 -11.67 -14.78 6.18
C GLY A 116 -12.27 -15.77 7.18
N PHE A 117 -12.63 -16.93 6.66
CA PHE A 117 -13.20 -18.01 7.45
C PHE A 117 -12.48 -19.32 7.16
N ALA A 118 -12.34 -20.15 8.18
CA ALA A 118 -11.93 -21.55 8.05
C ALA A 118 -13.01 -22.44 8.63
N GLY A 119 -13.36 -23.50 7.90
CA GLY A 119 -14.33 -24.51 8.29
C GLY A 119 -13.70 -25.89 8.40
N THR A 120 -14.25 -26.74 9.26
CA THR A 120 -13.81 -28.14 9.41
C THR A 120 -14.08 -28.99 8.18
N ALA A 121 -15.11 -28.64 7.42
CA ALA A 121 -15.53 -29.39 6.21
C ALA A 121 -14.54 -29.30 5.03
N LEU A 122 -13.52 -28.47 5.10
CA LEU A 122 -12.46 -28.34 4.09
C LEU A 122 -11.19 -29.12 4.43
N LEU A 123 -11.18 -29.84 5.54
CA LEU A 123 -10.09 -30.75 5.89
C LEU A 123 -10.39 -32.13 5.30
N PRO A 124 -9.53 -32.66 4.42
CA PRO A 124 -9.69 -34.00 3.90
C PRO A 124 -9.52 -35.08 4.98
#